data_e1ede5e875fbd74eace3b3b79b07388b
#
_entry.id   e1ede5e875fbd74eace3b3b79b07388b
#
_cell.length_a   1.000
_cell.length_b   1.000
_cell.length_c   1.000
_cell.angle_alpha   90.00
_cell.angle_beta   90.00
_cell.angle_gamma   90.00
#
_symmetry.space_group_name_H-M   'P 1'
#
loop_
_entity.id
_entity.type
_entity.pdbx_description
1 polymer ?
#
loop_
_entity_poly.entity_id
_entity_poly.type
_entity_poly.pdbx_seq_one_letter_code
_entity_poly.pdbx_strand_id
1 'polypeptide(L)'
;MQPVRRAFLQFLRPAPWFRLRPVVASVAVAAVLAAGVLVQFLPAPDGRRAAAETRVLLRERLARAPVRAGDVQDYRGPGSWIDIYDESWANPTRAVKRIAERGYRTLYLETSNYRRPTAFAYREKTEEFLDAAERFGVATVAWYLPGLRDVEKDYRRSVAAIRLETVEGNRFDSFALDIESSEVRNPDKRTARVLRLSEKLRAYTDTETPEGPTYPLGGIIPSPRNMDLSSSYWPRFPYRELMSVYDVLVPMSYFSYQAHGPAQVHAYMQRCFKVLRSESGIATFPVHMIGGIADDTSETETRAYTRSVREFGGIGGSYYTFPLTKGTHHAHLRSIPVNQPQDPALPVGFGYDAAIGNVPGADETHPKEVFYATDGKRGRWRLAYRAFDVQNTEVAILVNWRKIGTVPTGPDDAWSAPRMVAIGGKYLHDRGRNTIAFVAQGAFPEWNEWGVRDTSLRKI
;
A
#
# COMPACT_ATOMS: atom_id res chain seq x y z
N MET A 1 -24.56 -19.99 -6.85
CA MET A 1 -23.50 -19.11 -7.39
C MET A 1 -23.90 -17.64 -7.64
N GLN A 2 -25.15 -17.26 -7.38
CA GLN A 2 -25.62 -15.87 -7.59
C GLN A 2 -25.48 -14.87 -6.41
N PRO A 3 -25.41 -15.23 -5.14
CA PRO A 3 -25.48 -14.25 -4.05
C PRO A 3 -24.22 -13.37 -3.91
N VAL A 4 -23.02 -13.90 -4.20
CA VAL A 4 -21.76 -13.14 -4.07
C VAL A 4 -21.66 -12.00 -5.11
N ARG A 5 -22.10 -12.25 -6.34
CA ARG A 5 -22.16 -11.19 -7.40
C ARG A 5 -23.07 -10.03 -7.01
N ARG A 6 -24.21 -10.29 -6.35
CA ARG A 6 -25.18 -9.23 -5.99
C ARG A 6 -24.69 -8.35 -4.85
N ALA A 7 -23.97 -8.88 -3.88
CA ALA A 7 -23.47 -8.10 -2.76
C ALA A 7 -22.37 -7.10 -3.20
N PHE A 8 -21.49 -7.52 -4.12
CA PHE A 8 -20.37 -6.69 -4.56
C PHE A 8 -20.79 -5.63 -5.59
N LEU A 9 -21.75 -5.95 -6.46
CA LEU A 9 -22.27 -5.00 -7.49
C LEU A 9 -23.10 -3.85 -6.90
N GLN A 10 -23.64 -3.99 -5.69
CA GLN A 10 -24.34 -2.88 -5.02
C GLN A 10 -23.42 -1.73 -4.59
N PHE A 11 -22.11 -1.96 -4.46
CA PHE A 11 -21.14 -0.92 -4.11
C PHE A 11 -20.73 -0.02 -5.29
N LEU A 12 -20.97 -0.42 -6.53
CA LEU A 12 -20.49 0.28 -7.74
C LEU A 12 -21.59 1.04 -8.51
N ARG A 13 -22.83 1.07 -8.02
CA ARG A 13 -23.89 1.86 -8.67
C ARG A 13 -24.00 3.26 -8.05
N PRO A 14 -23.97 4.34 -8.85
CA PRO A 14 -24.26 5.67 -8.34
C PRO A 14 -25.73 5.75 -7.91
N ALA A 15 -25.97 6.30 -6.72
CA ALA A 15 -27.32 6.50 -6.19
C ALA A 15 -28.11 7.49 -7.05
N PRO A 16 -29.42 7.25 -7.30
CA PRO A 16 -30.25 8.19 -8.02
C PRO A 16 -30.56 9.44 -7.18
N TRP A 17 -30.46 10.59 -7.81
CA TRP A 17 -30.75 11.90 -7.25
C TRP A 17 -32.26 12.05 -6.98
N PHE A 18 -32.68 12.14 -5.72
CA PHE A 18 -34.00 12.64 -5.35
C PHE A 18 -33.90 14.12 -4.96
N ARG A 19 -34.61 14.93 -5.73
CA ARG A 19 -34.88 16.34 -5.43
C ARG A 19 -35.94 16.42 -4.31
N LEU A 20 -35.64 17.14 -3.22
CA LEU A 20 -36.64 17.66 -2.30
C LEU A 20 -36.51 19.17 -2.18
N ARG A 21 -37.64 19.83 -2.36
CA ARG A 21 -37.84 21.27 -2.26
C ARG A 21 -37.88 21.72 -0.78
N PRO A 22 -37.62 23.02 -0.52
CA PRO A 22 -37.64 23.55 0.84
C PRO A 22 -39.03 23.91 1.32
N VAL A 23 -39.34 23.67 2.59
CA VAL A 23 -40.45 24.28 3.31
C VAL A 23 -39.88 25.24 4.32
N VAL A 24 -40.33 26.50 4.16
CA VAL A 24 -40.09 27.62 5.08
C VAL A 24 -41.11 27.54 6.19
N ALA A 25 -40.71 27.73 7.42
CA ALA A 25 -41.60 28.15 8.50
C ALA A 25 -40.82 29.04 9.49
N SER A 26 -41.26 30.28 9.54
CA SER A 26 -40.89 31.32 10.50
C SER A 26 -41.75 31.18 11.77
N VAL A 27 -41.28 31.75 12.89
CA VAL A 27 -41.97 32.50 13.99
C VAL A 27 -41.02 32.52 15.19
N ALA A 28 -40.45 33.64 15.54
CA ALA A 28 -40.82 34.82 16.35
C ALA A 28 -40.56 34.68 17.88
N VAL A 29 -39.59 35.41 18.32
CA VAL A 29 -39.44 36.38 19.44
C VAL A 29 -40.18 36.14 20.77
N ALA A 30 -39.40 36.13 21.86
CA ALA A 30 -39.69 36.88 23.10
C ALA A 30 -38.39 37.14 23.89
N ALA A 31 -38.13 38.39 24.16
CA ALA A 31 -37.08 38.91 25.04
C ALA A 31 -37.59 38.97 26.51
N VAL A 32 -36.70 38.58 27.46
CA VAL A 32 -36.81 39.08 28.82
C VAL A 32 -35.40 39.43 29.32
N LEU A 33 -35.23 40.70 29.66
CA LEU A 33 -34.09 41.31 30.33
C LEU A 33 -34.07 40.91 31.82
N ALA A 34 -32.91 40.50 32.32
CA ALA A 34 -32.51 40.74 33.71
C ALA A 34 -31.01 40.86 33.79
N ALA A 35 -30.57 41.98 34.34
CA ALA A 35 -29.18 42.35 34.58
C ALA A 35 -28.54 41.51 35.69
N GLY A 36 -27.25 41.24 35.56
CA GLY A 36 -26.43 40.86 36.69
C GLY A 36 -25.23 40.00 36.35
N VAL A 37 -24.06 40.58 36.57
CA VAL A 37 -22.74 39.94 36.70
C VAL A 37 -22.02 39.60 35.38
N LEU A 38 -21.14 40.52 35.03
CA LEU A 38 -20.09 40.36 34.03
C LEU A 38 -19.00 39.40 34.56
N VAL A 39 -19.18 38.08 34.38
CA VAL A 39 -18.08 37.15 34.45
C VAL A 39 -17.57 37.01 33.01
N GLN A 40 -16.33 37.44 32.79
CA GLN A 40 -15.65 37.20 31.52
C GLN A 40 -15.50 35.70 31.29
N PHE A 41 -16.49 35.09 30.63
CA PHE A 41 -16.30 33.77 30.01
C PHE A 41 -15.44 33.98 28.79
N LEU A 42 -14.15 33.69 28.91
CA LEU A 42 -13.38 33.31 27.71
C LEU A 42 -14.15 32.17 27.04
N PRO A 43 -14.49 32.27 25.74
CA PRO A 43 -15.18 31.18 25.06
C PRO A 43 -14.29 29.95 25.18
N ALA A 44 -14.81 28.89 25.78
CA ALA A 44 -14.15 27.59 25.72
C ALA A 44 -13.81 27.31 24.28
N PRO A 45 -12.59 26.86 23.96
CA PRO A 45 -12.20 26.59 22.58
C PRO A 45 -13.25 25.66 21.97
N ASP A 46 -13.86 26.10 20.86
CA ASP A 46 -14.93 25.39 20.20
C ASP A 46 -14.44 23.97 19.95
N GLY A 47 -15.01 22.96 20.64
CA GLY A 47 -14.51 21.59 20.62
C GLY A 47 -14.45 21.01 19.20
N ARG A 48 -15.19 21.62 18.25
CA ARG A 48 -15.11 21.33 16.83
C ARG A 48 -13.81 21.85 16.20
N ARG A 49 -13.37 23.04 16.62
CA ARG A 49 -12.14 23.67 16.12
C ARG A 49 -10.90 22.93 16.64
N ALA A 50 -10.84 22.62 17.92
CA ALA A 50 -9.78 21.82 18.53
C ALA A 50 -9.69 20.41 17.90
N ALA A 51 -10.83 19.76 17.63
CA ALA A 51 -10.87 18.48 16.96
C ALA A 51 -10.44 18.55 15.47
N ALA A 52 -10.66 19.68 14.80
CA ALA A 52 -10.19 19.88 13.42
C ALA A 52 -8.68 20.11 13.39
N GLU A 53 -8.15 20.91 14.28
CA GLU A 53 -6.71 21.17 14.45
C GLU A 53 -5.95 19.89 14.80
N THR A 54 -6.45 19.07 15.70
CA THR A 54 -5.87 17.76 16.06
C THR A 54 -5.80 16.82 14.85
N ARG A 55 -6.80 16.84 13.96
CA ARG A 55 -6.80 15.99 12.74
C ARG A 55 -5.76 16.44 11.73
N VAL A 56 -5.59 17.75 11.55
CA VAL A 56 -4.56 18.32 10.66
C VAL A 56 -3.18 17.95 11.18
N LEU A 57 -2.93 18.13 12.47
CA LEU A 57 -1.66 17.80 13.10
C LEU A 57 -1.31 16.31 13.00
N LEU A 58 -2.28 15.41 13.17
CA LEU A 58 -2.06 13.98 13.00
C LEU A 58 -1.64 13.65 11.57
N ARG A 59 -2.38 14.15 10.59
CA ARG A 59 -2.08 13.93 9.17
C ARG A 59 -0.69 14.44 8.80
N GLU A 60 -0.35 15.66 9.19
CA GLU A 60 0.98 16.25 8.94
C GLU A 60 2.10 15.46 9.62
N ARG A 61 1.89 14.99 10.85
CA ARG A 61 2.87 14.18 11.56
C ARG A 61 3.14 12.87 10.84
N LEU A 62 2.10 12.15 10.42
CA LEU A 62 2.25 10.88 9.69
C LEU A 62 2.86 11.09 8.30
N ALA A 63 2.50 12.16 7.60
CA ALA A 63 3.11 12.48 6.30
C ALA A 63 4.62 12.76 6.39
N ARG A 64 5.11 13.25 7.54
CA ARG A 64 6.54 13.52 7.80
C ARG A 64 7.26 12.34 8.45
N ALA A 65 6.53 11.38 9.00
CA ALA A 65 7.12 10.21 9.64
C ALA A 65 7.90 9.35 8.64
N PRO A 66 8.97 8.65 9.06
CA PRO A 66 9.66 7.71 8.19
C PRO A 66 8.70 6.62 7.72
N VAL A 67 8.92 6.14 6.49
CA VAL A 67 8.22 4.96 5.99
C VAL A 67 8.73 3.74 6.75
N ARG A 68 7.82 2.84 7.07
CA ARG A 68 8.19 1.61 7.76
C ARG A 68 8.85 0.63 6.78
N ALA A 69 9.77 -0.15 7.31
CA ALA A 69 10.47 -1.21 6.60
C ALA A 69 10.48 -2.46 7.49
N GLY A 70 9.28 -2.98 7.78
CA GLY A 70 9.10 -4.21 8.53
C GLY A 70 9.44 -5.45 7.71
N ASP A 71 9.51 -6.61 8.36
CA ASP A 71 9.51 -7.89 7.66
C ASP A 71 8.12 -8.12 7.05
N VAL A 72 8.09 -8.42 5.77
CA VAL A 72 6.86 -8.62 5.01
C VAL A 72 6.84 -9.98 4.30
N GLN A 73 7.54 -10.96 4.85
CA GLN A 73 7.63 -12.31 4.26
C GLN A 73 6.25 -12.92 4.04
N ASP A 74 5.31 -12.68 4.97
CA ASP A 74 3.94 -13.19 4.91
C ASP A 74 3.09 -12.61 3.76
N TYR A 75 3.59 -11.57 3.11
CA TYR A 75 2.95 -10.95 1.95
C TYR A 75 3.65 -11.27 0.62
N ARG A 76 4.70 -12.11 0.64
CA ARG A 76 5.48 -12.40 -0.56
C ARG A 76 4.93 -13.57 -1.36
N GLY A 77 5.02 -13.45 -2.68
CA GLY A 77 4.61 -14.50 -3.61
C GLY A 77 3.10 -14.57 -3.83
N PRO A 78 2.57 -15.74 -4.20
CA PRO A 78 1.15 -15.91 -4.48
C PRO A 78 0.31 -15.96 -3.20
N GLY A 79 -0.71 -15.10 -3.13
CA GLY A 79 -1.68 -15.05 -2.05
C GLY A 79 -3.05 -15.62 -2.46
N SER A 80 -3.82 -16.04 -1.48
CA SER A 80 -5.15 -16.63 -1.61
C SER A 80 -6.12 -15.94 -0.64
N TRP A 81 -7.36 -15.65 -1.07
CA TRP A 81 -8.35 -14.92 -0.29
C TRP A 81 -9.55 -15.80 0.04
N ILE A 82 -9.97 -15.75 1.28
CA ILE A 82 -11.22 -16.33 1.77
C ILE A 82 -11.97 -15.24 2.54
N ASP A 83 -13.17 -14.88 2.08
CA ASP A 83 -14.07 -13.97 2.77
C ASP A 83 -15.08 -14.73 3.65
N ILE A 84 -15.83 -14.02 4.49
CA ILE A 84 -16.81 -14.63 5.41
C ILE A 84 -18.04 -15.25 4.71
N TYR A 85 -18.16 -15.13 3.40
CA TYR A 85 -19.24 -15.70 2.60
C TYR A 85 -18.80 -16.91 1.78
N ASP A 86 -17.52 -17.27 1.88
CA ASP A 86 -16.90 -18.35 1.11
C ASP A 86 -17.32 -19.74 1.64
N GLU A 87 -17.51 -20.68 0.72
CA GLU A 87 -17.83 -22.08 1.06
C GLU A 87 -16.72 -22.82 1.81
N SER A 88 -15.49 -22.31 1.76
CA SER A 88 -14.32 -22.87 2.45
C SER A 88 -14.49 -22.94 3.97
N TRP A 89 -15.38 -22.13 4.55
CA TRP A 89 -15.72 -22.18 5.98
C TRP A 89 -16.37 -23.49 6.42
N ALA A 90 -16.96 -24.25 5.47
CA ALA A 90 -17.51 -25.57 5.77
C ALA A 90 -16.43 -26.60 6.17
N ASN A 91 -15.21 -26.47 5.61
CA ASN A 91 -14.09 -27.36 5.90
C ASN A 91 -12.75 -26.63 5.75
N PRO A 92 -12.31 -25.87 6.79
CA PRO A 92 -11.09 -25.10 6.79
C PRO A 92 -9.84 -25.91 6.47
N THR A 93 -9.67 -27.07 7.11
CA THR A 93 -8.51 -27.96 6.90
C THR A 93 -8.38 -28.37 5.43
N ARG A 94 -9.49 -28.75 4.78
CA ARG A 94 -9.48 -29.09 3.36
C ARG A 94 -9.15 -27.88 2.47
N ALA A 95 -9.67 -26.70 2.84
CA ALA A 95 -9.41 -25.48 2.09
C ALA A 95 -7.92 -25.10 2.13
N VAL A 96 -7.32 -25.09 3.31
CA VAL A 96 -5.89 -24.80 3.50
C VAL A 96 -5.01 -25.82 2.78
N LYS A 97 -5.31 -27.12 2.92
CA LYS A 97 -4.59 -28.16 2.18
C LYS A 97 -4.58 -27.89 0.67
N ARG A 98 -5.73 -27.55 0.08
CA ARG A 98 -5.84 -27.22 -1.34
C ARG A 98 -5.05 -25.96 -1.71
N ILE A 99 -5.04 -24.95 -0.85
CA ILE A 99 -4.25 -23.72 -1.00
C ILE A 99 -2.76 -24.07 -1.07
N ALA A 100 -2.27 -24.86 -0.10
CA ALA A 100 -0.87 -25.31 -0.07
C ALA A 100 -0.50 -26.15 -1.31
N GLU A 101 -1.35 -27.14 -1.67
CA GLU A 101 -1.13 -27.99 -2.86
C GLU A 101 -1.09 -27.19 -4.16
N ARG A 102 -1.78 -26.04 -4.23
CA ARG A 102 -1.73 -25.12 -5.37
C ARG A 102 -0.52 -24.18 -5.34
N GLY A 103 0.33 -24.28 -4.30
CA GLY A 103 1.57 -23.52 -4.16
C GLY A 103 1.39 -22.08 -3.71
N TYR A 104 0.27 -21.76 -3.08
CA TYR A 104 0.09 -20.48 -2.41
C TYR A 104 0.88 -20.44 -1.11
N ARG A 105 1.35 -19.25 -0.77
CA ARG A 105 2.20 -19.02 0.41
C ARG A 105 1.45 -18.32 1.52
N THR A 106 0.41 -17.57 1.18
CA THR A 106 -0.33 -16.72 2.11
C THR A 106 -1.83 -16.94 1.94
N LEU A 107 -2.51 -17.13 3.05
CA LEU A 107 -3.97 -17.08 3.16
C LEU A 107 -4.38 -15.76 3.82
N TYR A 108 -5.09 -14.93 3.07
CA TYR A 108 -5.81 -13.77 3.59
C TYR A 108 -7.21 -14.22 4.02
N LEU A 109 -7.47 -14.22 5.33
CA LEU A 109 -8.72 -14.72 5.92
C LEU A 109 -9.53 -13.58 6.54
N GLU A 110 -10.76 -13.32 6.02
CA GLU A 110 -11.66 -12.33 6.62
C GLU A 110 -12.13 -12.83 8.00
N THR A 111 -11.78 -12.09 9.03
CA THR A 111 -12.24 -12.42 10.39
C THR A 111 -13.65 -11.91 10.64
N SER A 112 -13.96 -10.68 10.16
CA SER A 112 -15.26 -10.03 10.28
C SER A 112 -15.30 -8.75 9.45
N ASN A 113 -16.45 -8.05 9.48
CA ASN A 113 -16.57 -6.69 8.95
C ASN A 113 -17.50 -5.84 9.83
N TYR A 114 -17.60 -4.55 9.52
CA TYR A 114 -18.38 -3.59 10.33
C TYR A 114 -19.87 -3.94 10.45
N ARG A 115 -20.41 -4.73 9.51
CA ARG A 115 -21.84 -5.14 9.49
C ARG A 115 -22.13 -6.30 10.44
N ARG A 116 -21.13 -7.10 10.77
CA ARG A 116 -21.29 -8.23 11.68
C ARG A 116 -21.38 -7.77 13.13
N PRO A 117 -22.12 -8.47 13.99
CA PRO A 117 -22.23 -8.11 15.41
C PRO A 117 -20.96 -8.40 16.22
N THR A 118 -20.14 -9.36 15.78
CA THR A 118 -18.99 -9.92 16.51
C THR A 118 -17.65 -9.59 15.86
N ALA A 119 -16.55 -9.78 16.58
CA ALA A 119 -15.19 -9.62 16.07
C ALA A 119 -14.80 -10.75 15.12
N PHE A 120 -15.43 -11.91 15.24
CA PHE A 120 -15.26 -13.04 14.33
C PHE A 120 -16.61 -13.45 13.78
N ALA A 121 -16.69 -13.68 12.48
CA ALA A 121 -17.89 -14.26 11.87
C ALA A 121 -18.05 -15.72 12.30
N TYR A 122 -16.93 -16.47 12.39
CA TYR A 122 -16.88 -17.89 12.72
C TYR A 122 -15.63 -18.20 13.53
N ARG A 123 -15.64 -17.93 14.85
CA ARG A 123 -14.44 -18.01 15.69
C ARG A 123 -13.79 -19.40 15.68
N GLU A 124 -14.52 -20.45 15.98
CA GLU A 124 -14.00 -21.82 16.02
C GLU A 124 -13.42 -22.26 14.67
N LYS A 125 -14.07 -21.86 13.58
CA LYS A 125 -13.58 -22.14 12.24
C LYS A 125 -12.33 -21.30 11.89
N THR A 126 -12.20 -20.11 12.43
CA THR A 126 -10.97 -19.31 12.30
C THR A 126 -9.80 -20.04 12.95
N GLU A 127 -10.01 -20.59 14.15
CA GLU A 127 -9.00 -21.38 14.86
C GLU A 127 -8.62 -22.65 14.06
N GLU A 128 -9.59 -23.37 13.46
CA GLU A 128 -9.34 -24.51 12.57
C GLU A 128 -8.52 -24.11 11.32
N PHE A 129 -8.74 -22.91 10.77
CA PHE A 129 -7.91 -22.37 9.67
C PHE A 129 -6.47 -22.15 10.11
N LEU A 130 -6.23 -21.59 11.30
CA LEU A 130 -4.87 -21.33 11.81
C LEU A 130 -4.11 -22.63 12.06
N ASP A 131 -4.74 -23.62 12.72
CA ASP A 131 -4.12 -24.91 12.98
C ASP A 131 -3.82 -25.68 11.68
N ALA A 132 -4.70 -25.55 10.69
CA ALA A 132 -4.44 -26.14 9.38
C ALA A 132 -3.32 -25.39 8.63
N ALA A 133 -3.27 -24.07 8.74
CA ALA A 133 -2.25 -23.25 8.06
C ALA A 133 -0.85 -23.59 8.58
N GLU A 134 -0.67 -23.70 9.88
CA GLU A 134 0.58 -24.17 10.48
C GLU A 134 0.97 -25.55 9.96
N ARG A 135 0.03 -26.51 9.99
CA ARG A 135 0.25 -27.89 9.51
C ARG A 135 0.71 -27.97 8.06
N PHE A 136 0.20 -27.10 7.19
CA PHE A 136 0.50 -27.11 5.74
C PHE A 136 1.51 -26.06 5.31
N GLY A 137 2.08 -25.30 6.23
CA GLY A 137 3.11 -24.29 5.96
C GLY A 137 2.60 -23.11 5.11
N VAL A 138 1.39 -22.63 5.41
CA VAL A 138 0.77 -21.47 4.77
C VAL A 138 0.72 -20.32 5.76
N ALA A 139 1.36 -19.20 5.48
CA ALA A 139 1.25 -18.00 6.30
C ALA A 139 -0.18 -17.45 6.29
N THR A 140 -0.61 -16.85 7.39
CA THR A 140 -1.98 -16.36 7.58
C THR A 140 -2.01 -14.86 7.87
N VAL A 141 -2.78 -14.12 7.08
CA VAL A 141 -3.05 -12.71 7.30
C VAL A 141 -4.52 -12.54 7.64
N ALA A 142 -4.81 -12.14 8.88
CA ALA A 142 -6.18 -11.74 9.24
C ALA A 142 -6.53 -10.45 8.48
N TRP A 143 -7.76 -10.32 7.98
CA TRP A 143 -8.22 -9.04 7.51
C TRP A 143 -9.61 -8.68 8.04
N TYR A 144 -9.83 -7.37 8.18
CA TYR A 144 -11.06 -6.80 8.72
C TYR A 144 -11.44 -5.54 7.95
N LEU A 145 -12.72 -5.47 7.52
CA LEU A 145 -13.30 -4.29 6.86
C LEU A 145 -13.96 -3.37 7.91
N PRO A 146 -13.35 -2.22 8.27
CA PRO A 146 -13.90 -1.27 9.23
C PRO A 146 -15.00 -0.40 8.61
N GLY A 147 -15.99 -0.02 9.41
CA GLY A 147 -16.99 0.96 9.01
C GLY A 147 -16.55 2.41 9.20
N LEU A 148 -15.55 2.63 10.02
CA LEU A 148 -15.02 3.95 10.39
C LEU A 148 -16.06 4.89 11.05
N ARG A 149 -17.29 4.40 11.34
CA ARG A 149 -18.30 5.16 12.10
C ARG A 149 -17.97 5.18 13.58
N ASP A 150 -17.51 4.07 14.11
CA ASP A 150 -17.04 3.87 15.46
C ASP A 150 -15.62 3.29 15.44
N VAL A 151 -14.62 4.16 15.57
CA VAL A 151 -13.20 3.81 15.50
C VAL A 151 -12.81 2.88 16.65
N GLU A 152 -13.42 3.03 17.84
CA GLU A 152 -13.12 2.19 18.99
C GLU A 152 -13.68 0.75 18.82
N LYS A 153 -14.84 0.61 18.19
CA LYS A 153 -15.38 -0.70 17.82
C LYS A 153 -14.48 -1.38 16.79
N ASP A 154 -14.10 -0.65 15.74
CA ASP A 154 -13.23 -1.18 14.70
C ASP A 154 -11.85 -1.57 15.28
N TYR A 155 -11.30 -0.75 16.18
CA TYR A 155 -10.06 -1.05 16.89
C TYR A 155 -10.15 -2.33 17.72
N ARG A 156 -11.19 -2.45 18.60
CA ARG A 156 -11.34 -3.66 19.43
C ARG A 156 -11.47 -4.93 18.59
N ARG A 157 -12.12 -4.88 17.42
CA ARG A 157 -12.26 -6.01 16.52
C ARG A 157 -10.98 -6.40 15.84
N SER A 158 -10.22 -5.41 15.37
CA SER A 158 -8.90 -5.63 14.78
C SER A 158 -7.93 -6.22 15.80
N VAL A 159 -7.92 -5.69 17.02
CA VAL A 159 -7.09 -6.22 18.13
C VAL A 159 -7.50 -7.64 18.49
N ALA A 160 -8.80 -7.96 18.47
CA ALA A 160 -9.26 -9.33 18.73
C ALA A 160 -8.70 -10.31 17.72
N ALA A 161 -8.60 -9.94 16.43
CA ALA A 161 -7.97 -10.76 15.40
C ALA A 161 -6.46 -10.91 15.64
N ILE A 162 -5.75 -9.82 15.92
CA ILE A 162 -4.30 -9.82 16.20
C ILE A 162 -3.96 -10.70 17.41
N ARG A 163 -4.82 -10.72 18.44
CA ARG A 163 -4.63 -11.47 19.68
C ARG A 163 -5.13 -12.90 19.64
N LEU A 164 -5.79 -13.31 18.56
CA LEU A 164 -6.33 -14.66 18.48
C LEU A 164 -5.19 -15.67 18.58
N GLU A 165 -5.33 -16.59 19.50
CA GLU A 165 -4.46 -17.74 19.68
C GLU A 165 -5.32 -18.98 19.85
N THR A 166 -4.97 -20.05 19.15
CA THR A 166 -5.66 -21.33 19.23
C THR A 166 -5.22 -22.10 20.49
N VAL A 167 -5.90 -23.19 20.80
CA VAL A 167 -5.49 -24.09 21.89
C VAL A 167 -4.10 -24.69 21.61
N GLU A 168 -3.73 -24.84 20.33
CA GLU A 168 -2.41 -25.32 19.91
C GLU A 168 -1.33 -24.24 19.93
N GLY A 169 -1.69 -22.98 20.26
CA GLY A 169 -0.78 -21.84 20.30
C GLY A 169 -0.59 -21.13 18.96
N ASN A 170 -1.34 -21.50 17.92
CA ASN A 170 -1.24 -20.89 16.60
C ASN A 170 -1.93 -19.53 16.55
N ARG A 171 -1.36 -18.60 15.80
CA ARG A 171 -1.80 -17.21 15.67
C ARG A 171 -1.76 -16.76 14.21
N PHE A 172 -2.41 -15.64 13.89
CA PHE A 172 -2.15 -14.97 12.62
C PHE A 172 -0.74 -14.41 12.58
N ASP A 173 -0.05 -14.66 11.48
CA ASP A 173 1.30 -14.11 11.23
C ASP A 173 1.26 -12.59 11.02
N SER A 174 0.14 -12.07 10.55
CA SER A 174 -0.06 -10.66 10.26
C SER A 174 -1.54 -10.25 10.29
N PHE A 175 -1.75 -8.94 10.30
CA PHE A 175 -3.08 -8.32 10.19
C PHE A 175 -3.10 -7.27 9.09
N ALA A 176 -4.17 -7.23 8.30
CA ALA A 176 -4.41 -6.22 7.27
C ALA A 176 -5.75 -5.51 7.49
N LEU A 177 -5.73 -4.17 7.51
CA LEU A 177 -6.93 -3.36 7.57
C LEU A 177 -7.45 -3.09 6.16
N ASP A 178 -8.74 -3.37 5.89
CA ASP A 178 -9.36 -3.12 4.60
C ASP A 178 -9.92 -1.69 4.52
N ILE A 179 -9.20 -0.81 3.84
CA ILE A 179 -9.40 0.64 3.82
C ILE A 179 -10.23 1.04 2.59
N GLU A 180 -11.47 0.55 2.50
CA GLU A 180 -12.34 0.88 1.36
C GLU A 180 -13.71 1.46 1.75
N SER A 181 -14.12 1.38 3.02
CA SER A 181 -15.48 1.71 3.43
C SER A 181 -15.86 3.17 3.16
N SER A 182 -16.99 3.39 2.50
CA SER A 182 -17.62 4.70 2.28
C SER A 182 -18.70 5.05 3.31
N GLU A 183 -18.87 4.29 4.38
CA GLU A 183 -19.87 4.50 5.45
C GLU A 183 -19.73 5.90 6.10
N VAL A 184 -18.54 6.44 6.15
CA VAL A 184 -18.30 7.84 6.50
C VAL A 184 -18.25 8.65 5.20
N ARG A 185 -19.35 9.28 4.84
CA ARG A 185 -19.51 9.99 3.56
C ARG A 185 -18.52 11.14 3.35
N ASN A 186 -18.20 11.88 4.42
CA ASN A 186 -17.25 13.00 4.32
C ASN A 186 -15.82 12.46 4.21
N PRO A 187 -15.08 12.71 3.11
CA PRO A 187 -13.76 12.13 2.86
C PRO A 187 -12.70 12.57 3.89
N ASP A 188 -12.73 13.83 4.34
CA ASP A 188 -11.75 14.32 5.32
C ASP A 188 -11.97 13.69 6.69
N LYS A 189 -13.24 13.49 7.10
CA LYS A 189 -13.56 12.74 8.32
C LYS A 189 -13.16 11.27 8.19
N ARG A 190 -13.37 10.67 7.03
CA ARG A 190 -12.98 9.28 6.73
C ARG A 190 -11.47 9.13 6.82
N THR A 191 -10.71 10.00 6.18
CA THR A 191 -9.24 10.05 6.26
C THR A 191 -8.77 10.19 7.71
N ALA A 192 -9.30 11.15 8.47
CA ALA A 192 -8.90 11.34 9.86
C ALA A 192 -9.20 10.11 10.75
N ARG A 193 -10.30 9.41 10.49
CA ARG A 193 -10.68 8.22 11.25
C ARG A 193 -9.85 7.00 10.90
N VAL A 194 -9.55 6.78 9.61
CA VAL A 194 -8.67 5.68 9.21
C VAL A 194 -7.27 5.89 9.73
N LEU A 195 -6.71 7.10 9.65
CA LEU A 195 -5.38 7.39 10.19
C LEU A 195 -5.32 7.19 11.70
N ARG A 196 -6.35 7.63 12.44
CA ARG A 196 -6.44 7.39 13.89
C ARG A 196 -6.52 5.90 14.22
N LEU A 197 -7.34 5.12 13.48
CA LEU A 197 -7.44 3.68 13.66
C LEU A 197 -6.10 2.99 13.38
N SER A 198 -5.49 3.34 12.24
CA SER A 198 -4.20 2.79 11.81
C SER A 198 -3.09 3.05 12.83
N GLU A 199 -3.01 4.28 13.35
CA GLU A 199 -2.02 4.64 14.38
C GLU A 199 -2.24 3.86 15.69
N LYS A 200 -3.50 3.71 16.13
CA LYS A 200 -3.82 2.91 17.31
C LYS A 200 -3.43 1.44 17.14
N LEU A 201 -3.66 0.87 15.95
CA LEU A 201 -3.26 -0.50 15.63
C LEU A 201 -1.75 -0.65 15.66
N ARG A 202 -1.01 0.29 15.07
CA ARG A 202 0.45 0.28 15.09
C ARG A 202 0.99 0.38 16.51
N ALA A 203 0.49 1.33 17.30
CA ALA A 203 0.88 1.46 18.70
C ALA A 203 0.62 0.16 19.49
N TYR A 204 -0.51 -0.49 19.23
CA TYR A 204 -0.83 -1.78 19.84
C TYR A 204 0.17 -2.87 19.44
N THR A 205 0.45 -3.03 18.15
CA THR A 205 1.38 -4.07 17.70
C THR A 205 2.80 -3.81 18.17
N ASP A 206 3.22 -2.56 18.20
CA ASP A 206 4.57 -2.19 18.66
C ASP A 206 4.82 -2.52 20.15
N THR A 207 3.75 -2.59 20.98
CA THR A 207 3.88 -2.78 22.44
C THR A 207 3.28 -4.05 23.00
N GLU A 208 2.27 -4.62 22.34
CA GLU A 208 1.44 -5.69 22.92
C GLU A 208 1.56 -7.03 22.17
N THR A 209 2.29 -7.10 21.05
CA THR A 209 2.58 -8.38 20.39
C THR A 209 3.99 -8.86 20.74
N PRO A 210 4.26 -10.17 20.71
CA PRO A 210 5.61 -10.69 20.95
C PRO A 210 6.66 -10.17 19.98
N GLU A 211 6.27 -9.92 18.72
CA GLU A 211 7.10 -9.40 17.65
C GLU A 211 7.38 -7.89 17.83
N GLY A 212 6.54 -7.20 18.61
CA GLY A 212 6.68 -5.77 18.86
C GLY A 212 6.70 -4.94 17.57
N PRO A 213 7.66 -4.00 17.43
CA PRO A 213 7.76 -3.14 16.24
C PRO A 213 7.98 -3.88 14.92
N THR A 214 8.33 -5.17 14.95
CA THR A 214 8.51 -5.99 13.75
C THR A 214 7.27 -6.74 13.32
N TYR A 215 6.17 -6.70 14.11
CA TYR A 215 4.88 -7.28 13.71
C TYR A 215 4.40 -6.65 12.40
N PRO A 216 4.21 -7.44 11.32
CA PRO A 216 3.84 -6.86 10.03
C PRO A 216 2.38 -6.39 10.04
N LEU A 217 2.13 -5.17 9.55
CA LEU A 217 0.78 -4.65 9.30
C LEU A 217 0.59 -4.35 7.82
N GLY A 218 -0.52 -4.83 7.26
CA GLY A 218 -0.94 -4.54 5.90
C GLY A 218 -2.06 -3.51 5.82
N GLY A 219 -2.05 -2.70 4.77
CA GLY A 219 -3.17 -1.83 4.39
C GLY A 219 -3.76 -2.27 3.06
N ILE A 220 -4.97 -2.86 3.07
CA ILE A 220 -5.73 -3.16 1.85
C ILE A 220 -6.38 -1.85 1.42
N ILE A 221 -6.11 -1.41 0.19
CA ILE A 221 -6.54 -0.09 -0.29
C ILE A 221 -7.28 -0.19 -1.63
N PRO A 222 -8.15 0.78 -1.97
CA PRO A 222 -8.77 0.86 -3.28
C PRO A 222 -7.71 0.91 -4.40
N SER A 223 -8.12 0.54 -5.62
CA SER A 223 -7.23 0.59 -6.78
C SER A 223 -6.59 1.98 -6.96
N PRO A 224 -5.27 2.10 -6.93
CA PRO A 224 -4.59 3.39 -7.09
C PRO A 224 -4.93 4.08 -8.41
N ARG A 225 -5.02 3.32 -9.52
CA ARG A 225 -5.46 3.87 -10.81
C ARG A 225 -6.85 4.46 -10.75
N ASN A 226 -7.78 3.79 -10.07
CA ASN A 226 -9.17 4.26 -10.00
C ASN A 226 -9.31 5.47 -9.09
N MET A 227 -8.52 5.52 -8.02
CA MET A 227 -8.45 6.69 -7.12
C MET A 227 -7.91 7.93 -7.84
N ASP A 228 -6.92 7.77 -8.71
CA ASP A 228 -6.35 8.82 -9.54
C ASP A 228 -7.38 9.35 -10.57
N LEU A 229 -8.16 8.46 -11.19
CA LEU A 229 -9.18 8.85 -12.18
C LEU A 229 -10.51 9.31 -11.56
N SER A 230 -10.83 8.90 -10.35
CA SER A 230 -12.10 9.20 -9.67
C SER A 230 -11.85 9.80 -8.29
N SER A 231 -11.40 11.05 -8.29
CA SER A 231 -11.16 11.81 -7.05
C SER A 231 -12.42 12.00 -6.18
N SER A 232 -13.63 11.76 -6.71
CA SER A 232 -14.88 11.87 -5.96
C SER A 232 -15.06 10.77 -4.91
N TYR A 233 -14.50 9.57 -5.11
CA TYR A 233 -14.62 8.47 -4.16
C TYR A 233 -13.85 8.74 -2.86
N TRP A 234 -12.57 9.06 -2.97
CA TRP A 234 -11.73 9.42 -1.82
C TRP A 234 -10.67 10.45 -2.24
N PRO A 235 -11.04 11.74 -2.36
CA PRO A 235 -10.11 12.80 -2.74
C PRO A 235 -8.92 12.86 -1.79
N ARG A 236 -7.72 13.05 -2.33
CA ARG A 236 -6.50 13.18 -1.54
C ARG A 236 -6.29 11.98 -0.61
N PHE A 237 -6.42 10.76 -1.16
CA PHE A 237 -6.19 9.53 -0.41
C PHE A 237 -4.83 9.57 0.28
N PRO A 238 -4.72 9.19 1.57
CA PRO A 238 -3.55 9.48 2.38
C PRO A 238 -2.44 8.40 2.19
N TYR A 239 -1.94 8.21 0.96
CA TYR A 239 -0.93 7.18 0.65
C TYR A 239 0.30 7.29 1.54
N ARG A 240 0.87 8.51 1.63
CA ARG A 240 2.12 8.74 2.36
C ARG A 240 1.97 8.50 3.86
N GLU A 241 0.85 8.94 4.41
CA GLU A 241 0.51 8.76 5.82
C GLU A 241 0.30 7.27 6.16
N LEU A 242 -0.38 6.52 5.28
CA LEU A 242 -0.56 5.08 5.46
C LEU A 242 0.77 4.32 5.40
N MET A 243 1.67 4.70 4.50
CA MET A 243 3.01 4.08 4.40
C MET A 243 3.92 4.36 5.60
N SER A 244 3.59 5.33 6.45
CA SER A 244 4.30 5.52 7.73
C SER A 244 3.79 4.62 8.85
N VAL A 245 2.66 3.95 8.63
CA VAL A 245 2.00 3.07 9.61
C VAL A 245 2.05 1.60 9.19
N TYR A 246 1.78 1.31 7.93
CA TYR A 246 1.75 -0.04 7.40
C TYR A 246 3.09 -0.43 6.78
N ASP A 247 3.46 -1.70 6.90
CA ASP A 247 4.69 -2.27 6.35
C ASP A 247 4.51 -2.69 4.89
N VAL A 248 3.26 -2.89 4.45
CA VAL A 248 2.89 -3.27 3.09
C VAL A 248 1.54 -2.66 2.70
N LEU A 249 1.40 -2.25 1.44
CA LEU A 249 0.09 -1.96 0.86
C LEU A 249 -0.38 -3.12 -0.03
N VAL A 250 -1.68 -3.38 0.04
CA VAL A 250 -2.36 -4.46 -0.70
C VAL A 250 -3.48 -3.84 -1.56
N PRO A 251 -3.14 -3.24 -2.71
CA PRO A 251 -4.12 -2.56 -3.55
C PRO A 251 -5.08 -3.52 -4.23
N MET A 252 -6.37 -3.24 -4.16
CA MET A 252 -7.43 -3.88 -4.94
C MET A 252 -7.41 -3.42 -6.40
N SER A 253 -6.34 -3.77 -7.11
CA SER A 253 -6.10 -3.38 -8.50
C SER A 253 -6.89 -4.26 -9.47
N TYR A 254 -8.22 -4.30 -9.28
CA TYR A 254 -9.15 -5.17 -10.00
C TYR A 254 -9.24 -4.78 -11.48
N PHE A 255 -8.22 -5.14 -12.27
CA PHE A 255 -8.21 -4.87 -13.71
C PHE A 255 -9.34 -5.58 -14.45
N SER A 256 -9.81 -6.73 -13.95
CA SER A 256 -10.87 -7.54 -14.56
C SER A 256 -12.16 -6.76 -14.87
N TYR A 257 -12.41 -5.64 -14.20
CA TYR A 257 -13.55 -4.77 -14.48
C TYR A 257 -13.31 -3.72 -15.57
N GLN A 258 -12.07 -3.45 -15.97
CA GLN A 258 -11.75 -2.24 -16.72
C GLN A 258 -10.70 -2.41 -17.82
N ALA A 259 -9.96 -3.52 -17.81
CA ALA A 259 -8.87 -3.75 -18.75
C ALA A 259 -8.93 -5.19 -19.28
N HIS A 260 -9.06 -5.32 -20.59
CA HIS A 260 -9.15 -6.60 -21.26
C HIS A 260 -8.00 -6.78 -22.26
N GLY A 261 -7.44 -7.96 -22.26
CA GLY A 261 -6.27 -8.31 -23.04
C GLY A 261 -4.93 -7.88 -22.41
N PRO A 262 -3.84 -8.56 -22.81
CA PRO A 262 -2.54 -8.43 -22.12
C PRO A 262 -1.97 -7.01 -22.03
N ALA A 263 -2.09 -6.24 -23.11
CA ALA A 263 -1.54 -4.87 -23.16
C ALA A 263 -2.28 -3.92 -22.20
N GLN A 264 -3.63 -4.01 -22.14
CA GLN A 264 -4.42 -3.15 -21.25
C GLN A 264 -4.21 -3.54 -19.78
N VAL A 265 -4.08 -4.84 -19.48
CA VAL A 265 -3.76 -5.31 -18.12
C VAL A 265 -2.40 -4.79 -17.68
N HIS A 266 -1.39 -4.89 -18.54
CA HIS A 266 -0.05 -4.35 -18.25
C HIS A 266 -0.10 -2.84 -17.99
N ALA A 267 -0.75 -2.06 -18.85
CA ALA A 267 -0.90 -0.61 -18.68
C ALA A 267 -1.68 -0.25 -17.41
N TYR A 268 -2.71 -1.03 -17.05
CA TYR A 268 -3.46 -0.86 -15.80
C TYR A 268 -2.55 -1.03 -14.59
N MET A 269 -1.78 -2.11 -14.55
CA MET A 269 -0.84 -2.40 -13.47
C MET A 269 0.26 -1.35 -13.37
N GLN A 270 0.83 -0.93 -14.51
CA GLN A 270 1.81 0.16 -14.58
C GLN A 270 1.26 1.43 -13.93
N ARG A 271 0.02 1.81 -14.26
CA ARG A 271 -0.59 3.00 -13.68
C ARG A 271 -0.78 2.88 -12.17
N CYS A 272 -1.20 1.70 -11.66
CA CYS A 272 -1.32 1.47 -10.22
C CYS A 272 0.01 1.68 -9.50
N PHE A 273 1.10 1.10 -10.00
CA PHE A 273 2.43 1.28 -9.41
C PHE A 273 2.92 2.74 -9.54
N LYS A 274 2.69 3.38 -10.69
CA LYS A 274 3.06 4.77 -10.90
C LYS A 274 2.37 5.70 -9.90
N VAL A 275 1.07 5.53 -9.68
CA VAL A 275 0.32 6.33 -8.69
C VAL A 275 0.88 6.12 -7.29
N LEU A 276 1.07 4.87 -6.86
CA LEU A 276 1.64 4.58 -5.53
C LEU A 276 2.99 5.26 -5.32
N ARG A 277 3.84 5.25 -6.33
CA ARG A 277 5.18 5.87 -6.28
C ARG A 277 5.12 7.39 -6.27
N SER A 278 4.28 7.99 -7.15
CA SER A 278 4.16 9.45 -7.24
C SER A 278 3.53 10.06 -5.99
N GLU A 279 2.45 9.44 -5.47
CA GLU A 279 1.72 9.95 -4.32
C GLU A 279 2.46 9.72 -2.99
N SER A 280 3.23 8.66 -2.91
CA SER A 280 4.01 8.32 -1.70
C SER A 280 5.39 8.98 -1.66
N GLY A 281 5.95 9.29 -2.81
CA GLY A 281 7.36 9.65 -2.95
C GLY A 281 8.33 8.51 -2.66
N ILE A 282 7.86 7.23 -2.72
CA ILE A 282 8.62 6.04 -2.32
C ILE A 282 8.45 4.94 -3.35
N ALA A 283 9.48 4.69 -4.15
CA ALA A 283 9.42 3.69 -5.21
C ALA A 283 9.47 2.23 -4.72
N THR A 284 10.05 2.00 -3.56
CA THR A 284 10.34 0.64 -3.07
C THR A 284 9.46 0.19 -1.92
N PHE A 285 8.38 0.90 -1.66
CA PHE A 285 7.45 0.46 -0.62
C PHE A 285 6.87 -0.92 -1.00
N PRO A 286 6.83 -1.89 -0.06
CA PRO A 286 6.32 -3.22 -0.35
C PRO A 286 4.85 -3.20 -0.79
N VAL A 287 4.56 -3.85 -1.92
CA VAL A 287 3.21 -3.90 -2.50
C VAL A 287 2.87 -5.33 -2.91
N HIS A 288 1.78 -5.88 -2.35
CA HIS A 288 1.15 -7.11 -2.81
C HIS A 288 -0.11 -6.77 -3.60
N MET A 289 -0.11 -7.00 -4.92
CA MET A 289 -1.24 -6.61 -5.78
C MET A 289 -2.36 -7.63 -5.77
N ILE A 290 -3.62 -7.16 -5.70
CA ILE A 290 -4.79 -7.99 -6.00
C ILE A 290 -5.23 -7.69 -7.43
N GLY A 291 -5.12 -8.67 -8.33
CA GLY A 291 -5.34 -8.47 -9.77
C GLY A 291 -6.80 -8.37 -10.19
N GLY A 292 -7.72 -8.90 -9.41
CA GLY A 292 -9.15 -8.83 -9.71
C GLY A 292 -9.92 -10.08 -9.33
N ILE A 293 -11.11 -10.19 -9.90
CA ILE A 293 -11.97 -11.37 -9.71
C ILE A 293 -11.49 -12.48 -10.65
N ALA A 294 -11.15 -13.61 -10.08
CA ALA A 294 -10.44 -14.66 -10.78
C ALA A 294 -11.23 -15.27 -11.98
N ASP A 295 -12.54 -15.43 -11.84
CA ASP A 295 -13.38 -16.04 -12.90
C ASP A 295 -13.68 -15.08 -14.06
N ASP A 296 -13.42 -13.80 -13.90
CA ASP A 296 -13.58 -12.76 -14.93
C ASP A 296 -12.29 -12.51 -15.75
N THR A 297 -11.24 -13.34 -15.56
CA THR A 297 -9.95 -13.17 -16.24
C THR A 297 -9.60 -14.35 -17.12
N SER A 298 -8.95 -14.07 -18.25
CA SER A 298 -8.36 -15.08 -19.12
C SER A 298 -6.96 -15.49 -18.65
N GLU A 299 -6.46 -16.60 -19.16
CA GLU A 299 -5.10 -17.06 -18.91
C GLU A 299 -4.04 -16.06 -19.40
N THR A 300 -4.26 -15.46 -20.58
CA THR A 300 -3.33 -14.46 -21.15
C THR A 300 -3.28 -13.18 -20.35
N GLU A 301 -4.39 -12.74 -19.79
CA GLU A 301 -4.47 -11.61 -18.86
C GLU A 301 -3.79 -11.92 -17.53
N THR A 302 -3.97 -13.14 -17.02
CA THR A 302 -3.27 -13.59 -15.80
C THR A 302 -1.76 -13.59 -15.99
N ARG A 303 -1.28 -14.03 -17.16
CA ARG A 303 0.16 -14.00 -17.49
C ARG A 303 0.68 -12.55 -17.57
N ALA A 304 -0.07 -11.66 -18.21
CA ALA A 304 0.28 -10.23 -18.26
C ALA A 304 0.29 -9.60 -16.87
N TYR A 305 -0.70 -9.92 -16.04
CA TYR A 305 -0.76 -9.47 -14.65
C TYR A 305 0.45 -9.93 -13.83
N THR A 306 0.75 -11.23 -13.81
CA THR A 306 1.87 -11.77 -13.02
C THR A 306 3.22 -11.29 -13.52
N ARG A 307 3.36 -11.08 -14.84
CA ARG A 307 4.53 -10.42 -15.44
C ARG A 307 4.66 -8.99 -14.93
N SER A 308 3.57 -8.21 -14.94
CA SER A 308 3.57 -6.81 -14.48
C SER A 308 3.91 -6.68 -13.00
N VAL A 309 3.41 -7.59 -12.13
CA VAL A 309 3.78 -7.61 -10.71
C VAL A 309 5.29 -7.75 -10.54
N ARG A 310 5.93 -8.63 -11.31
CA ARG A 310 7.39 -8.81 -11.27
C ARG A 310 8.14 -7.61 -11.83
N GLU A 311 7.72 -7.14 -12.99
CA GLU A 311 8.36 -6.03 -13.73
C GLU A 311 8.34 -4.74 -12.91
N PHE A 312 7.22 -4.44 -12.28
CA PHE A 312 7.07 -3.24 -11.47
C PHE A 312 7.45 -3.43 -9.98
N GLY A 313 8.10 -4.53 -9.62
CA GLY A 313 8.65 -4.74 -8.28
C GLY A 313 7.61 -4.98 -7.18
N GLY A 314 6.45 -5.56 -7.51
CA GLY A 314 5.52 -6.07 -6.52
C GLY A 314 6.13 -7.27 -5.78
N ILE A 315 5.93 -7.33 -4.47
CA ILE A 315 6.47 -8.43 -3.64
C ILE A 315 5.58 -9.67 -3.68
N GLY A 316 4.31 -9.52 -4.05
CA GLY A 316 3.34 -10.59 -4.12
C GLY A 316 2.16 -10.23 -5.02
N GLY A 317 1.32 -11.22 -5.28
CA GLY A 317 0.11 -11.02 -6.05
C GLY A 317 -0.91 -12.14 -5.86
N SER A 318 -2.17 -11.78 -6.04
CA SER A 318 -3.30 -12.66 -5.78
C SER A 318 -4.50 -12.32 -6.64
N TYR A 319 -5.46 -13.23 -6.68
CA TYR A 319 -6.82 -12.98 -7.15
C TYR A 319 -7.83 -13.12 -6.00
N TYR A 320 -8.92 -12.43 -6.09
CA TYR A 320 -10.08 -12.54 -5.23
C TYR A 320 -11.14 -13.41 -5.93
N THR A 321 -11.58 -14.55 -5.43
CA THR A 321 -11.18 -15.32 -4.27
C THR A 321 -10.59 -16.69 -4.67
N PHE A 322 -10.15 -17.51 -3.69
CA PHE A 322 -9.58 -18.84 -3.98
C PHE A 322 -10.53 -19.76 -4.74
N PRO A 323 -11.81 -19.95 -4.33
CA PRO A 323 -12.74 -20.83 -5.05
C PRO A 323 -13.01 -20.41 -6.50
N LEU A 324 -12.87 -19.12 -6.82
CA LEU A 324 -13.07 -18.58 -8.17
C LEU A 324 -11.84 -18.76 -9.07
N THR A 325 -10.67 -19.07 -8.49
CA THR A 325 -9.41 -19.18 -9.23
C THR A 325 -9.34 -20.50 -9.98
N LYS A 326 -9.19 -20.44 -11.32
CA LYS A 326 -9.14 -21.60 -12.20
C LYS A 326 -7.75 -22.27 -12.22
N GLY A 327 -7.68 -23.52 -12.73
CA GLY A 327 -6.47 -24.31 -12.74
C GLY A 327 -5.27 -23.65 -13.44
N THR A 328 -5.48 -23.03 -14.60
CA THR A 328 -4.44 -22.31 -15.37
C THR A 328 -3.92 -21.07 -14.64
N HIS A 329 -4.80 -20.34 -13.94
CA HIS A 329 -4.41 -19.16 -13.16
C HIS A 329 -3.45 -19.50 -12.02
N HIS A 330 -3.66 -20.64 -11.33
CA HIS A 330 -2.75 -21.09 -10.27
C HIS A 330 -1.32 -21.24 -10.75
N ALA A 331 -1.12 -21.78 -11.99
CA ALA A 331 0.21 -21.97 -12.56
C ALA A 331 0.93 -20.62 -12.78
N HIS A 332 0.22 -19.61 -13.28
CA HIS A 332 0.78 -18.28 -13.48
C HIS A 332 1.04 -17.55 -12.17
N LEU A 333 0.11 -17.61 -11.21
CA LEU A 333 0.29 -17.00 -9.89
C LEU A 333 1.51 -17.54 -9.15
N ARG A 334 1.79 -18.87 -9.24
CA ARG A 334 3.01 -19.47 -8.69
C ARG A 334 4.31 -18.92 -9.27
N SER A 335 4.26 -18.27 -10.44
CA SER A 335 5.44 -17.61 -11.02
C SER A 335 5.80 -16.31 -10.34
N ILE A 336 4.96 -15.78 -9.46
CA ILE A 336 5.26 -14.62 -8.61
C ILE A 336 6.26 -15.09 -7.53
N PRO A 337 7.48 -14.54 -7.48
CA PRO A 337 8.50 -15.05 -6.59
C PRO A 337 8.14 -14.82 -5.10
N VAL A 338 8.29 -15.86 -4.29
CA VAL A 338 8.13 -15.81 -2.81
C VAL A 338 9.27 -15.03 -2.18
N ASN A 339 10.46 -15.42 -2.57
CA ASN A 339 11.61 -14.57 -2.44
C ASN A 339 11.62 -13.80 -3.76
N GLN A 340 11.37 -12.46 -3.75
CA GLN A 340 12.15 -11.74 -4.74
C GLN A 340 13.57 -12.18 -4.40
N PRO A 341 14.30 -12.79 -5.30
CA PRO A 341 15.71 -12.88 -5.10
C PRO A 341 16.08 -11.44 -4.77
N GLN A 342 16.73 -11.18 -3.66
CA GLN A 342 17.73 -10.12 -3.65
C GLN A 342 18.40 -10.35 -4.96
N ASP A 343 18.07 -9.51 -5.95
CA ASP A 343 18.31 -9.83 -7.34
C ASP A 343 19.72 -10.43 -7.40
N PRO A 344 19.90 -11.77 -7.53
CA PRO A 344 21.24 -12.37 -7.47
C PRO A 344 22.04 -11.95 -8.69
N ALA A 345 21.39 -11.27 -9.61
CA ALA A 345 21.96 -10.64 -10.77
C ALA A 345 22.38 -9.19 -10.54
N LEU A 346 22.04 -8.56 -9.39
CA LEU A 346 22.71 -7.32 -9.00
C LEU A 346 23.91 -7.68 -8.12
N PRO A 347 25.08 -7.97 -8.71
CA PRO A 347 26.28 -8.20 -7.91
C PRO A 347 26.55 -6.94 -7.12
N VAL A 348 27.03 -7.10 -5.91
CA VAL A 348 27.39 -6.01 -5.00
C VAL A 348 28.19 -4.95 -5.76
N GLY A 349 27.60 -3.76 -5.91
CA GLY A 349 28.27 -2.65 -6.56
C GLY A 349 28.31 -2.65 -8.09
N PHE A 350 27.28 -3.17 -8.78
CA PHE A 350 27.27 -3.26 -10.24
C PHE A 350 26.76 -1.98 -10.93
N GLY A 351 27.07 -1.84 -12.23
CA GLY A 351 26.68 -0.72 -13.06
C GLY A 351 25.35 -0.91 -13.76
N TYR A 352 24.67 0.20 -13.99
CA TYR A 352 23.47 0.29 -14.80
C TYR A 352 23.74 1.24 -15.98
N ASP A 353 23.68 0.70 -17.19
CA ASP A 353 24.14 1.41 -18.40
C ASP A 353 23.03 2.20 -19.08
N ALA A 354 21.76 1.89 -18.83
CA ALA A 354 20.64 2.59 -19.43
C ALA A 354 20.52 4.04 -18.93
N ALA A 355 20.05 4.93 -19.80
CA ALA A 355 19.78 6.30 -19.43
C ALA A 355 18.49 6.42 -18.62
N ILE A 356 18.51 7.26 -17.60
CA ILE A 356 17.41 7.63 -16.73
C ILE A 356 17.14 9.12 -16.91
N GLY A 357 15.90 9.54 -17.00
CA GLY A 357 15.55 10.95 -17.18
C GLY A 357 14.49 11.12 -18.24
N ASN A 358 14.52 12.27 -18.93
CA ASN A 358 13.67 12.58 -20.07
C ASN A 358 14.48 12.84 -21.35
N VAL A 359 15.71 12.33 -21.42
CA VAL A 359 16.55 12.39 -22.62
C VAL A 359 16.09 11.40 -23.69
N PRO A 360 16.34 11.68 -24.98
CA PRO A 360 16.09 10.73 -26.06
C PRO A 360 16.80 9.39 -25.81
N GLY A 361 16.06 8.29 -25.90
CA GLY A 361 16.57 6.94 -25.62
C GLY A 361 16.65 6.56 -24.15
N ALA A 362 16.18 7.41 -23.24
CA ALA A 362 15.91 7.00 -21.88
C ALA A 362 14.79 5.94 -21.87
N ASP A 363 14.95 4.92 -21.03
CA ASP A 363 13.93 3.90 -20.87
C ASP A 363 12.74 4.47 -20.09
N GLU A 364 11.70 4.87 -20.81
CA GLU A 364 10.45 5.38 -20.21
C GLU A 364 9.75 4.37 -19.31
N THR A 365 10.08 3.09 -19.43
CA THR A 365 9.49 1.99 -18.66
C THR A 365 10.15 1.81 -17.30
N HIS A 366 11.37 2.34 -17.12
CA HIS A 366 12.08 2.27 -15.84
C HIS A 366 11.84 3.54 -15.01
N PRO A 367 11.58 3.38 -13.72
CA PRO A 367 11.57 4.53 -12.81
C PRO A 367 12.94 5.22 -12.88
N LYS A 368 12.97 6.51 -12.58
CA LYS A 368 14.20 7.34 -12.49
C LYS A 368 15.12 6.87 -11.34
N GLU A 369 15.27 5.56 -11.22
CA GLU A 369 15.86 4.86 -10.08
C GLU A 369 16.69 3.68 -10.54
N VAL A 370 17.79 3.47 -9.87
CA VAL A 370 18.61 2.27 -9.99
C VAL A 370 18.72 1.57 -8.65
N PHE A 371 18.83 0.26 -8.69
CA PHE A 371 18.86 -0.56 -7.51
C PHE A 371 20.22 -1.23 -7.35
N TYR A 372 20.76 -1.19 -6.15
CA TYR A 372 22.01 -1.83 -5.81
C TYR A 372 21.86 -2.67 -4.55
N ALA A 373 22.44 -3.86 -4.56
CA ALA A 373 22.64 -4.60 -3.34
C ALA A 373 23.91 -4.12 -2.61
N THR A 374 23.91 -4.19 -1.29
CA THR A 374 25.10 -3.94 -0.47
C THR A 374 25.35 -5.13 0.44
N ASP A 375 26.61 -5.41 0.71
CA ASP A 375 27.07 -6.46 1.63
C ASP A 375 27.16 -5.99 3.09
N GLY A 376 26.65 -4.80 3.36
CA GLY A 376 26.60 -4.17 4.66
C GLY A 376 26.77 -2.66 4.57
N LYS A 377 26.25 -1.93 5.57
CA LYS A 377 26.40 -0.47 5.67
C LYS A 377 27.76 -0.01 6.17
N ARG A 378 28.60 -0.93 6.67
CA ARG A 378 29.96 -0.60 7.11
C ARG A 378 30.85 -0.34 5.91
N GLY A 379 31.57 0.78 5.95
CA GLY A 379 32.45 1.24 4.89
C GLY A 379 31.99 2.50 4.22
N ARG A 380 32.79 3.00 3.34
CA ARG A 380 32.49 4.13 2.46
C ARG A 380 32.06 3.57 1.11
N TRP A 381 31.01 4.13 0.56
CA TRP A 381 30.49 3.77 -0.75
C TRP A 381 30.60 4.96 -1.68
N ARG A 382 30.81 4.70 -2.96
CA ARG A 382 30.91 5.71 -3.99
C ARG A 382 29.94 5.38 -5.13
N LEU A 383 29.04 6.31 -5.42
CA LEU A 383 28.19 6.30 -6.60
C LEU A 383 28.92 7.02 -7.72
N ALA A 384 29.13 6.36 -8.85
CA ALA A 384 29.59 6.98 -10.08
C ALA A 384 28.42 7.06 -11.08
N TYR A 385 28.40 8.11 -11.91
CA TYR A 385 27.38 8.32 -12.93
C TYR A 385 27.87 9.36 -13.95
N ARG A 386 27.18 9.46 -15.09
CA ARG A 386 27.28 10.59 -16.02
C ARG A 386 25.94 11.32 -16.05
N ALA A 387 25.96 12.64 -16.20
CA ALA A 387 24.78 13.47 -16.30
C ALA A 387 24.70 14.14 -17.66
N PHE A 388 23.50 14.31 -18.20
CA PHE A 388 23.19 15.03 -19.42
C PHE A 388 22.39 16.27 -19.08
N ASP A 389 22.80 17.40 -19.60
CA ASP A 389 22.11 18.70 -19.59
C ASP A 389 21.46 19.08 -18.24
N VAL A 390 22.13 18.80 -17.13
CA VAL A 390 21.67 19.20 -15.79
C VAL A 390 22.11 20.63 -15.51
N GLN A 391 21.13 21.50 -15.32
CA GLN A 391 21.30 22.90 -15.02
C GLN A 391 20.97 23.20 -13.54
N ASN A 392 21.61 24.17 -12.93
CA ASN A 392 21.25 24.78 -11.62
C ASN A 392 20.86 23.85 -10.47
N THR A 393 21.48 22.69 -10.31
CA THR A 393 21.20 21.74 -9.22
C THR A 393 19.76 21.18 -9.19
N GLU A 394 19.11 21.17 -10.31
CA GLU A 394 17.71 20.81 -10.50
C GLU A 394 17.39 19.32 -10.29
N VAL A 395 18.41 18.45 -10.29
CA VAL A 395 18.23 17.00 -10.08
C VAL A 395 18.81 16.60 -8.73
N ALA A 396 17.95 16.12 -7.83
CA ALA A 396 18.37 15.58 -6.53
C ALA A 396 18.85 14.13 -6.68
N ILE A 397 19.87 13.79 -5.89
CA ILE A 397 20.33 12.42 -5.68
C ILE A 397 19.77 11.95 -4.34
N LEU A 398 18.98 10.87 -4.36
CA LEU A 398 18.43 10.26 -3.17
C LEU A 398 18.98 8.84 -3.00
N VAL A 399 19.26 8.46 -1.78
CA VAL A 399 19.63 7.11 -1.39
C VAL A 399 18.60 6.65 -0.37
N ASN A 400 17.87 5.58 -0.69
CA ASN A 400 16.75 5.11 0.12
C ASN A 400 15.82 6.28 0.51
N TRP A 401 15.52 7.14 -0.49
CA TRP A 401 14.63 8.32 -0.39
C TRP A 401 15.12 9.44 0.53
N ARG A 402 16.35 9.37 0.96
CA ARG A 402 16.99 10.48 1.68
C ARG A 402 17.90 11.24 0.73
N LYS A 403 17.66 12.53 0.57
CA LYS A 403 18.52 13.41 -0.26
C LYS A 403 19.94 13.42 0.31
N ILE A 404 20.92 13.07 -0.54
CA ILE A 404 22.34 13.14 -0.20
C ILE A 404 23.06 14.32 -0.89
N GLY A 405 22.43 14.87 -1.93
CA GLY A 405 22.98 15.98 -2.70
C GLY A 405 22.16 16.24 -3.96
N THR A 406 22.75 17.00 -4.85
CA THR A 406 22.22 17.27 -6.20
C THR A 406 23.25 16.88 -7.24
N VAL A 407 22.77 16.58 -8.44
CA VAL A 407 23.65 16.40 -9.60
C VAL A 407 24.26 17.78 -9.93
N PRO A 408 25.59 17.92 -9.97
CA PRO A 408 26.19 19.18 -10.33
C PRO A 408 25.86 19.58 -11.78
N THR A 409 25.83 20.87 -12.08
CA THR A 409 25.63 21.42 -13.42
C THR A 409 26.55 20.76 -14.44
N GLY A 410 26.01 20.39 -15.58
CA GLY A 410 26.67 19.68 -16.67
C GLY A 410 26.94 20.57 -17.89
N PRO A 411 27.53 19.99 -18.94
CA PRO A 411 27.58 20.64 -20.24
C PRO A 411 26.16 20.66 -20.84
N ASP A 412 25.83 21.73 -21.56
CA ASP A 412 24.64 21.88 -22.37
C ASP A 412 24.61 20.81 -23.46
N ASP A 413 23.46 20.20 -23.69
CA ASP A 413 23.18 19.20 -24.73
C ASP A 413 24.24 18.07 -24.84
N ALA A 414 24.92 17.73 -23.74
CA ALA A 414 26.00 16.75 -23.78
C ALA A 414 26.11 15.94 -22.47
N TRP A 415 26.64 14.73 -22.59
CA TRP A 415 26.96 13.89 -21.43
C TRP A 415 28.24 14.37 -20.74
N SER A 416 28.19 14.52 -19.44
CA SER A 416 29.36 14.88 -18.63
C SER A 416 30.41 13.76 -18.61
N ALA A 417 31.67 14.14 -18.26
CA ALA A 417 32.62 13.15 -17.76
C ALA A 417 32.05 12.36 -16.55
N PRO A 418 32.56 11.15 -16.23
CA PRO A 418 32.13 10.42 -15.04
C PRO A 418 32.23 11.27 -13.78
N ARG A 419 31.16 11.30 -13.01
CA ARG A 419 31.06 12.01 -11.73
C ARG A 419 30.96 11.02 -10.59
N MET A 420 31.34 11.44 -9.40
CA MET A 420 31.33 10.58 -8.23
C MET A 420 30.81 11.31 -7.01
N VAL A 421 29.94 10.63 -6.23
CA VAL A 421 29.46 11.11 -4.95
C VAL A 421 29.68 10.04 -3.89
N ALA A 422 30.19 10.45 -2.72
CA ALA A 422 30.35 9.54 -1.59
C ALA A 422 29.02 9.33 -0.87
N ILE A 423 28.72 8.09 -0.54
CA ILE A 423 27.53 7.71 0.22
C ILE A 423 27.96 7.21 1.59
N GLY A 424 27.53 7.91 2.64
CA GLY A 424 27.76 7.47 4.02
C GLY A 424 26.86 6.28 4.39
N GLY A 425 27.37 5.36 5.18
CA GLY A 425 26.65 4.15 5.60
C GLY A 425 25.30 4.40 6.28
N LYS A 426 25.09 5.59 6.85
CA LYS A 426 23.79 5.98 7.45
C LYS A 426 22.64 6.06 6.46
N TYR A 427 22.91 6.13 5.16
CA TYR A 427 21.93 6.17 4.08
C TYR A 427 21.64 4.79 3.49
N LEU A 428 22.46 3.77 3.81
CA LEU A 428 22.36 2.44 3.24
C LEU A 428 21.71 1.47 4.22
N HIS A 429 20.97 0.52 3.69
CA HIS A 429 20.55 -0.67 4.43
C HIS A 429 21.75 -1.58 4.69
N ASP A 430 21.73 -2.29 5.81
CA ASP A 430 22.87 -3.11 6.23
C ASP A 430 23.09 -4.32 5.31
N ARG A 431 22.01 -4.86 4.80
CA ARG A 431 21.98 -5.93 3.80
C ARG A 431 20.81 -5.73 2.87
N GLY A 432 20.92 -6.22 1.65
CA GLY A 432 19.85 -6.20 0.68
C GLY A 432 19.86 -4.98 -0.22
N ARG A 433 18.67 -4.69 -0.76
CA ARG A 433 18.48 -3.70 -1.82
C ARG A 433 18.55 -2.27 -1.29
N ASN A 434 19.35 -1.45 -1.94
CA ASN A 434 19.36 0.00 -1.78
C ASN A 434 18.86 0.65 -3.06
N THR A 435 18.10 1.72 -2.92
CA THR A 435 17.59 2.51 -4.03
C THR A 435 18.42 3.77 -4.18
N ILE A 436 18.89 4.02 -5.38
CA ILE A 436 19.45 5.30 -5.80
C ILE A 436 18.44 5.92 -6.77
N ALA A 437 17.90 7.08 -6.43
CA ALA A 437 16.96 7.79 -7.28
C ALA A 437 17.53 9.14 -7.68
N PHE A 438 17.24 9.53 -8.94
CA PHE A 438 17.52 10.84 -9.48
C PHE A 438 16.18 11.53 -9.73
N VAL A 439 15.93 12.62 -9.03
CA VAL A 439 14.61 13.27 -9.01
C VAL A 439 14.76 14.74 -9.39
N ALA A 440 14.08 15.12 -10.45
CA ALA A 440 13.95 16.50 -10.84
C ALA A 440 13.24 17.31 -9.76
N GLN A 441 13.76 18.50 -9.41
CA GLN A 441 13.22 19.38 -8.40
C GLN A 441 12.57 20.59 -9.07
N GLY A 442 11.25 20.75 -8.90
CA GLY A 442 10.47 21.84 -9.46
C GLY A 442 9.62 21.47 -10.66
N ALA A 443 8.86 22.44 -11.18
CA ALA A 443 8.13 22.31 -12.43
C ALA A 443 9.11 22.50 -13.58
N PHE A 444 9.39 21.42 -14.30
CA PHE A 444 10.19 21.50 -15.52
C PHE A 444 9.28 21.79 -16.70
N PRO A 445 9.62 22.76 -17.55
CA PRO A 445 9.04 22.85 -18.87
C PRO A 445 9.29 21.55 -19.64
N GLU A 446 8.31 21.10 -20.44
CA GLU A 446 8.42 19.85 -21.22
C GLU A 446 9.66 19.79 -22.15
N TRP A 447 10.26 20.93 -22.47
CA TRP A 447 11.45 21.07 -23.31
C TRP A 447 12.78 21.02 -22.55
N ASN A 448 12.78 20.94 -21.23
CA ASN A 448 14.03 20.85 -20.46
C ASN A 448 14.44 19.39 -20.28
N GLU A 449 15.38 18.95 -21.08
CA GLU A 449 15.92 17.60 -21.04
C GLU A 449 16.94 17.45 -19.91
N TRP A 450 16.92 16.33 -19.22
CA TRP A 450 17.98 15.95 -18.29
C TRP A 450 18.11 14.43 -18.26
N GLY A 451 19.30 13.94 -18.02
CA GLY A 451 19.51 12.50 -17.92
C GLY A 451 20.66 12.09 -17.02
N VAL A 452 20.64 10.84 -16.60
CA VAL A 452 21.72 10.17 -15.88
C VAL A 452 21.89 8.77 -16.45
N ARG A 453 23.13 8.36 -16.71
CA ARG A 453 23.48 7.01 -17.17
C ARG A 453 24.79 6.50 -16.58
N ASP A 454 25.19 5.29 -16.93
CA ASP A 454 26.44 4.65 -16.52
C ASP A 454 26.59 4.67 -14.97
N THR A 455 25.48 4.40 -14.26
CA THR A 455 25.49 4.44 -12.81
C THR A 455 26.16 3.19 -12.23
N SER A 456 27.02 3.37 -11.23
CA SER A 456 27.62 2.26 -10.50
C SER A 456 27.83 2.61 -9.04
N LEU A 457 27.58 1.65 -8.15
CA LEU A 457 27.83 1.78 -6.71
C LEU A 457 28.96 0.82 -6.29
N ARG A 458 30.02 1.37 -5.73
CA ARG A 458 31.20 0.59 -5.29
C ARG A 458 31.58 0.91 -3.85
N LYS A 459 32.00 -0.10 -3.13
CA LYS A 459 32.62 0.06 -1.82
C LYS A 459 34.05 0.58 -2.00
N ILE A 460 34.48 1.50 -1.12
CA ILE A 460 35.80 2.13 -1.16
C ILE A 460 36.57 1.68 0.07
#